data_6a73d15f3c9aa44934bc85c97927d75a
#
_entry.id   6a73d15f3c9aa44934bc85c97927d75a
#
_cell.length_a   1.000
_cell.length_b   1.000
_cell.length_c   1.000
_cell.angle_alpha   90.00
_cell.angle_beta   90.00
_cell.angle_gamma   90.00
#
_symmetry.space_group_name_H-M   'P 1'
#
loop_
_entity.id
_entity.type
_entity.pdbx_description
1 polymer ?
#
loop_
_entity_poly.entity_id
_entity_poly.type
_entity_poly.pdbx_seq_one_letter_code
_entity_poly.pdbx_strand_id
1 'polypeptide(L)'
;MEYIIRRKEKEDCFQIAHITTITWNETYKGIVDDKILNDLYINEQERAINSYNKFDENNNHSFVLEINKKIVGFVKVGKSNDEDYPSYAQIQAIYILKAYKGKGYGKKLIETAKKEIRNMGYDKMIIGCLEG
;
A
#
# COMPACT_ATOMS: atom_id res chain seq x y z
N MET A 1 -5.60 19.61 9.20
CA MET A 1 -6.46 18.45 8.87
C MET A 1 -5.99 17.26 9.69
N GLU A 2 -6.85 16.67 10.45
CA GLU A 2 -6.49 15.52 11.28
C GLU A 2 -6.39 14.27 10.43
N TYR A 3 -5.42 13.44 10.76
CA TYR A 3 -5.22 12.18 10.09
C TYR A 3 -4.94 11.08 11.11
N ILE A 4 -5.21 9.83 10.70
CA ILE A 4 -4.94 8.65 11.49
C ILE A 4 -4.19 7.67 10.63
N ILE A 5 -3.10 7.09 11.16
CA ILE A 5 -2.44 5.94 10.54
C ILE A 5 -2.69 4.77 11.48
N ARG A 6 -3.36 3.76 10.96
CA ARG A 6 -3.74 2.58 11.74
C ARG A 6 -3.50 1.31 10.95
N ARG A 7 -3.47 0.19 11.63
CA ARG A 7 -3.34 -1.12 10.97
C ARG A 7 -4.57 -1.37 10.10
N LYS A 8 -4.33 -1.95 8.92
CA LYS A 8 -5.41 -2.29 7.99
C LYS A 8 -6.42 -3.22 8.66
N GLU A 9 -7.68 -2.98 8.41
CA GLU A 9 -8.78 -3.88 8.76
C GLU A 9 -9.29 -4.59 7.50
N LYS A 10 -9.99 -5.68 7.67
CA LYS A 10 -10.52 -6.50 6.58
C LYS A 10 -11.37 -5.68 5.60
N GLU A 11 -12.20 -4.82 6.14
CA GLU A 11 -13.13 -3.97 5.37
C GLU A 11 -12.40 -2.94 4.50
N ASP A 12 -11.16 -2.61 4.84
CA ASP A 12 -10.37 -1.64 4.09
C ASP A 12 -9.96 -2.14 2.70
N CYS A 13 -10.07 -3.45 2.46
CA CYS A 13 -9.64 -4.05 1.18
C CYS A 13 -10.30 -3.39 -0.03
N PHE A 14 -11.55 -2.98 0.09
CA PHE A 14 -12.28 -2.36 -1.02
C PHE A 14 -11.72 -0.97 -1.35
N GLN A 15 -11.49 -0.14 -0.34
CA GLN A 15 -10.91 1.18 -0.56
C GLN A 15 -9.45 1.08 -1.02
N ILE A 16 -8.68 0.13 -0.51
CA ILE A 16 -7.29 -0.09 -0.91
C ILE A 16 -7.22 -0.50 -2.39
N ALA A 17 -8.09 -1.40 -2.84
CA ALA A 17 -8.13 -1.81 -4.24
C ALA A 17 -8.45 -0.61 -5.15
N HIS A 18 -9.36 0.26 -4.71
CA HIS A 18 -9.72 1.46 -5.46
C HIS A 18 -8.55 2.45 -5.53
N ILE A 19 -7.86 2.68 -4.43
CA ILE A 19 -6.67 3.54 -4.40
C ILE A 19 -5.60 3.01 -5.33
N THR A 20 -5.36 1.71 -5.33
CA THR A 20 -4.38 1.07 -6.22
C THR A 20 -4.73 1.33 -7.68
N THR A 21 -6.00 1.13 -8.06
CA THR A 21 -6.47 1.38 -9.41
C THR A 21 -6.24 2.83 -9.83
N ILE A 22 -6.67 3.77 -9.00
CA ILE A 22 -6.56 5.21 -9.32
C ILE A 22 -5.09 5.63 -9.39
N THR A 23 -4.28 5.23 -8.44
CA THR A 23 -2.87 5.62 -8.35
C THR A 23 -2.08 5.10 -9.55
N TRP A 24 -2.31 3.85 -9.97
CA TRP A 24 -1.68 3.28 -11.15
C TRP A 24 -2.07 4.04 -12.41
N ASN A 25 -3.35 4.40 -12.56
CA ASN A 25 -3.80 5.16 -13.71
C ASN A 25 -3.21 6.57 -13.73
N GLU A 26 -3.12 7.23 -12.59
CA GLU A 26 -2.52 8.56 -12.52
C GLU A 26 -1.03 8.55 -12.82
N THR A 27 -0.32 7.53 -12.38
CA THR A 27 1.14 7.45 -12.46
C THR A 27 1.62 6.95 -13.81
N TYR A 28 0.95 5.94 -14.37
CA TYR A 28 1.45 5.19 -15.52
C TYR A 28 0.68 5.43 -16.81
N LYS A 29 -0.30 6.32 -16.82
CA LYS A 29 -1.00 6.67 -18.04
C LYS A 29 -0.03 7.25 -19.05
N GLY A 30 -0.02 6.69 -20.27
CA GLY A 30 0.92 7.07 -21.33
C GLY A 30 2.27 6.34 -21.25
N ILE A 31 2.53 5.58 -20.20
CA ILE A 31 3.77 4.80 -20.01
C ILE A 31 3.45 3.32 -20.14
N VAL A 32 2.38 2.88 -19.50
CA VAL A 32 1.91 1.49 -19.52
C VAL A 32 0.73 1.40 -20.50
N ASP A 33 0.59 0.26 -21.18
CA ASP A 33 -0.49 0.01 -22.12
C ASP A 33 -1.85 0.31 -21.46
N ASP A 34 -2.69 1.06 -22.17
CA ASP A 34 -4.03 1.43 -21.69
C ASP A 34 -4.89 0.20 -21.34
N LYS A 35 -4.69 -0.91 -22.03
CA LYS A 35 -5.41 -2.15 -21.73
C LYS A 35 -5.11 -2.62 -20.31
N ILE A 36 -3.85 -2.56 -19.90
CA ILE A 36 -3.43 -2.94 -18.54
C ILE A 36 -4.09 -2.04 -17.50
N LEU A 37 -4.10 -0.73 -17.76
CA LEU A 37 -4.73 0.23 -16.86
C LEU A 37 -6.24 0.05 -16.78
N ASN A 38 -6.88 -0.24 -17.91
CA ASN A 38 -8.32 -0.52 -17.95
C ASN A 38 -8.68 -1.81 -17.21
N ASP A 39 -7.84 -2.84 -17.33
CA ASP A 39 -8.04 -4.10 -16.63
C ASP A 39 -8.02 -3.91 -15.11
N LEU A 40 -7.27 -2.94 -14.61
CA LEU A 40 -7.28 -2.61 -13.17
C LEU A 40 -8.66 -2.11 -12.73
N TYR A 41 -9.34 -1.32 -13.55
CA TYR A 41 -10.71 -0.88 -13.25
C TYR A 41 -11.68 -2.05 -13.32
N ILE A 42 -11.58 -2.85 -14.38
CA ILE A 42 -12.50 -3.97 -14.60
C ILE A 42 -12.40 -5.01 -13.48
N ASN A 43 -11.18 -5.30 -13.03
CA ASN A 43 -10.93 -6.35 -12.05
C ASN A 43 -10.83 -5.83 -10.60
N GLU A 44 -11.09 -4.56 -10.37
CA GLU A 44 -10.95 -3.95 -9.04
C GLU A 44 -11.77 -4.68 -7.98
N GLN A 45 -13.03 -4.95 -8.26
CA GLN A 45 -13.93 -5.61 -7.31
C GLN A 45 -13.47 -7.02 -6.98
N GLU A 46 -13.05 -7.77 -8.01
CA GLU A 46 -12.54 -9.12 -7.83
C GLU A 46 -11.28 -9.13 -6.96
N ARG A 47 -10.35 -8.20 -7.21
CA ARG A 47 -9.14 -8.06 -6.40
C ARG A 47 -9.48 -7.73 -4.95
N ALA A 48 -10.45 -6.85 -4.75
CA ALA A 48 -10.90 -6.46 -3.40
C ALA A 48 -11.49 -7.65 -2.66
N ILE A 49 -12.34 -8.42 -3.32
CA ILE A 49 -12.96 -9.62 -2.74
C ILE A 49 -11.91 -10.67 -2.40
N ASN A 50 -10.96 -10.89 -3.31
CA ASN A 50 -9.88 -11.85 -3.06
C ASN A 50 -9.03 -11.44 -1.85
N SER A 51 -8.70 -10.16 -1.73
CA SER A 51 -7.96 -9.64 -0.58
C SER A 51 -8.76 -9.78 0.72
N TYR A 52 -10.05 -9.51 0.66
CA TYR A 52 -10.94 -9.65 1.79
C TYR A 52 -10.98 -11.10 2.29
N ASN A 53 -11.09 -12.05 1.35
CA ASN A 53 -11.16 -13.48 1.69
C ASN A 53 -9.83 -14.04 2.21
N LYS A 54 -8.71 -13.46 1.81
CA LYS A 54 -7.36 -13.89 2.23
C LYS A 54 -6.85 -13.15 3.45
N PHE A 55 -7.59 -12.18 3.96
CA PHE A 55 -7.15 -11.38 5.10
C PHE A 55 -6.92 -12.27 6.33
N ASP A 56 -5.77 -12.08 6.97
CA ASP A 56 -5.37 -12.82 8.17
C ASP A 56 -4.85 -11.82 9.21
N GLU A 57 -5.57 -11.64 10.30
CA GLU A 57 -5.20 -10.72 11.37
C GLU A 57 -3.84 -11.05 11.99
N ASN A 58 -3.46 -12.33 11.97
CA ASN A 58 -2.20 -12.78 12.57
C ASN A 58 -1.00 -12.52 11.65
N ASN A 59 -1.24 -12.17 10.39
CA ASN A 59 -0.19 -11.89 9.42
C ASN A 59 -0.51 -10.62 8.64
N ASN A 60 -0.83 -9.55 9.38
CA ASN A 60 -1.23 -8.28 8.82
C ASN A 60 -0.19 -7.21 9.13
N HIS A 61 0.60 -6.83 8.13
CA HIS A 61 1.65 -5.82 8.23
C HIS A 61 1.39 -4.65 7.29
N SER A 62 0.13 -4.30 7.15
CA SER A 62 -0.33 -3.18 6.32
C SER A 62 -0.95 -2.11 7.18
N PHE A 63 -0.75 -0.85 6.79
CA PHE A 63 -1.29 0.31 7.49
C PHE A 63 -1.99 1.21 6.51
N VAL A 64 -3.05 1.87 6.96
CA VAL A 64 -3.82 2.80 6.14
C VAL A 64 -3.72 4.19 6.71
N LEU A 65 -3.75 5.18 5.82
CA LEU A 65 -3.85 6.60 6.16
C LEU A 65 -5.31 7.00 5.96
N GLU A 66 -5.94 7.42 7.05
CA GLU A 66 -7.35 7.80 7.04
C GLU A 66 -7.48 9.30 7.34
N ILE A 67 -8.23 10.00 6.51
CA ILE A 67 -8.54 11.42 6.70
C ILE A 67 -10.04 11.59 6.49
N ASN A 68 -10.72 12.17 7.48
CA ASN A 68 -12.18 12.37 7.46
C ASN A 68 -12.93 11.05 7.20
N LYS A 69 -12.50 9.97 7.87
CA LYS A 69 -13.10 8.62 7.75
C LYS A 69 -12.96 7.99 6.37
N LYS A 70 -12.08 8.53 5.54
CA LYS A 70 -11.80 8.00 4.20
C LYS A 70 -10.34 7.56 4.12
N ILE A 71 -10.11 6.39 3.55
CA ILE A 71 -8.74 5.93 3.31
C ILE A 71 -8.20 6.62 2.07
N VAL A 72 -7.06 7.31 2.23
CA VAL A 72 -6.43 8.09 1.17
C VAL A 72 -5.02 7.62 0.85
N GLY A 73 -4.51 6.65 1.59
CA GLY A 73 -3.20 6.07 1.35
C GLY A 73 -3.03 4.79 2.14
N PHE A 74 -2.00 4.02 1.79
CA PHE A 74 -1.64 2.85 2.57
C PHE A 74 -0.20 2.44 2.30
N VAL A 75 0.34 1.60 3.20
CA VAL A 75 1.67 1.00 3.07
C VAL A 75 1.57 -0.47 3.47
N LYS A 76 2.27 -1.32 2.74
CA LYS A 76 2.36 -2.75 3.03
C LYS A 76 3.84 -3.13 3.16
N VAL A 77 4.16 -3.85 4.22
CA VAL A 77 5.52 -4.35 4.44
C VAL A 77 5.51 -5.86 4.60
N GLY A 78 6.64 -6.48 4.37
CA GLY A 78 6.80 -7.91 4.54
C GLY A 78 8.25 -8.32 4.33
N LYS A 79 8.47 -9.63 4.23
CA LYS A 79 9.78 -10.18 3.93
C LYS A 79 10.18 -9.78 2.50
N SER A 80 11.46 -9.50 2.29
CA SER A 80 11.96 -9.18 0.96
C SER A 80 11.72 -10.32 -0.03
N ASN A 81 11.31 -9.97 -1.25
CA ASN A 81 11.19 -10.88 -2.38
C ASN A 81 12.48 -10.90 -3.23
N ASP A 82 13.46 -10.06 -2.90
CA ASP A 82 14.71 -9.95 -3.64
C ASP A 82 15.68 -11.04 -3.16
N GLU A 83 16.12 -11.90 -4.08
CA GLU A 83 17.03 -12.99 -3.79
C GLU A 83 18.40 -12.51 -3.29
N ASP A 84 18.79 -11.29 -3.66
CA ASP A 84 20.05 -10.68 -3.22
C ASP A 84 19.97 -10.16 -1.78
N TYR A 85 18.75 -10.01 -1.23
CA TYR A 85 18.54 -9.48 0.11
C TYR A 85 17.53 -10.32 0.90
N PRO A 86 17.79 -11.64 1.08
CA PRO A 86 16.81 -12.54 1.68
C PRO A 86 16.52 -12.27 3.16
N SER A 87 17.41 -11.60 3.87
CA SER A 87 17.24 -11.30 5.30
C SER A 87 16.72 -9.89 5.56
N TYR A 88 16.36 -9.16 4.49
CA TYR A 88 15.81 -7.81 4.61
C TYR A 88 14.29 -7.86 4.66
N ALA A 89 13.68 -6.88 5.29
CA ALA A 89 12.27 -6.59 5.10
C ALA A 89 12.11 -5.66 3.90
N GLN A 90 10.90 -5.55 3.39
CA GLN A 90 10.60 -4.78 2.19
C GLN A 90 9.32 -4.00 2.36
N ILE A 91 9.33 -2.73 1.93
CA ILE A 91 8.09 -2.00 1.68
C ILE A 91 7.58 -2.50 0.33
N GLN A 92 6.53 -3.31 0.34
CA GLN A 92 6.00 -3.98 -0.85
C GLN A 92 5.09 -3.07 -1.67
N ALA A 93 4.41 -2.15 -1.02
CA ALA A 93 3.56 -1.19 -1.68
C ALA A 93 3.40 0.05 -0.80
N ILE A 94 3.38 1.22 -1.42
CA ILE A 94 3.02 2.47 -0.76
C ILE A 94 2.31 3.34 -1.79
N TYR A 95 1.08 3.76 -1.46
CA TYR A 95 0.26 4.58 -2.35
C TYR A 95 -0.41 5.69 -1.57
N ILE A 96 -0.49 6.87 -2.17
CA ILE A 96 -1.21 8.02 -1.63
C ILE A 96 -1.96 8.65 -2.79
N LEU A 97 -3.24 8.98 -2.57
CA LEU A 97 -4.02 9.69 -3.58
C LEU A 97 -3.37 11.05 -3.90
N LYS A 98 -3.40 11.42 -5.17
CA LYS A 98 -2.75 12.63 -5.68
C LYS A 98 -3.08 13.89 -4.87
N ALA A 99 -4.34 14.04 -4.45
CA ALA A 99 -4.79 15.21 -3.70
C ALA A 99 -4.11 15.36 -2.34
N TYR A 100 -3.48 14.29 -1.84
CA TYR A 100 -2.84 14.26 -0.52
C TYR A 100 -1.32 14.15 -0.59
N LYS A 101 -0.75 14.16 -1.79
CA LYS A 101 0.69 14.14 -1.98
C LYS A 101 1.29 15.51 -1.64
N GLY A 102 2.57 15.51 -1.27
CA GLY A 102 3.30 16.75 -0.97
C GLY A 102 2.98 17.37 0.38
N LYS A 103 2.33 16.64 1.27
CA LYS A 103 1.92 17.11 2.60
C LYS A 103 2.63 16.39 3.74
N GLY A 104 3.62 15.55 3.43
CA GLY A 104 4.39 14.81 4.43
C GLY A 104 3.78 13.49 4.86
N TYR A 105 2.66 13.08 4.29
CA TYR A 105 2.02 11.80 4.67
C TYR A 105 2.82 10.58 4.25
N GLY A 106 3.49 10.65 3.10
CA GLY A 106 4.35 9.56 2.65
C GLY A 106 5.46 9.26 3.64
N LYS A 107 6.09 10.30 4.16
CA LYS A 107 7.13 10.17 5.19
C LYS A 107 6.57 9.50 6.44
N LYS A 108 5.36 9.87 6.86
CA LYS A 108 4.72 9.31 8.05
C LYS A 108 4.38 7.83 7.85
N LEU A 109 3.94 7.46 6.65
CA LEU A 109 3.69 6.05 6.31
C LEU A 109 4.99 5.24 6.33
N ILE A 110 6.07 5.79 5.80
CA ILE A 110 7.38 5.15 5.81
C ILE A 110 7.89 4.98 7.25
N GLU A 111 7.72 5.98 8.10
CA GLU A 111 8.10 5.88 9.51
C GLU A 111 7.32 4.78 10.23
N THR A 112 6.02 4.68 9.94
CA THR A 112 5.18 3.60 10.47
C THR A 112 5.66 2.24 9.99
N ALA A 113 6.00 2.13 8.71
CA ALA A 113 6.54 0.90 8.12
C ALA A 113 7.85 0.49 8.79
N LYS A 114 8.74 1.44 9.07
CA LYS A 114 10.01 1.17 9.74
C LYS A 114 9.79 0.61 11.14
N LYS A 115 8.83 1.16 11.89
CA LYS A 115 8.50 0.64 13.22
C LYS A 115 7.99 -0.79 13.15
N GLU A 116 7.12 -1.07 12.20
CA GLU A 116 6.59 -2.42 12.01
C GLU A 116 7.69 -3.41 11.64
N ILE A 117 8.60 -3.00 10.77
CA ILE A 117 9.74 -3.83 10.35
C ILE A 117 10.62 -4.20 11.55
N ARG A 118 10.88 -3.25 12.45
CA ARG A 118 11.62 -3.52 13.68
C ARG A 118 10.85 -4.48 14.58
N ASN A 119 9.54 -4.30 14.70
CA ASN A 119 8.69 -5.17 15.51
C ASN A 119 8.66 -6.60 14.95
N MET A 120 8.83 -6.77 13.64
CA MET A 120 8.94 -8.07 13.00
C MET A 120 10.30 -8.74 13.19
N GLY A 121 11.27 -8.03 13.77
CA GLY A 121 12.61 -8.55 14.03
C GLY A 121 13.64 -8.26 12.96
N TYR A 122 13.33 -7.41 12.00
CA TYR A 122 14.26 -7.00 10.95
C TYR A 122 14.97 -5.70 11.35
N ASP A 123 16.25 -5.61 11.05
CA ASP A 123 17.05 -4.39 11.25
C ASP A 123 17.42 -3.68 9.94
N LYS A 124 17.07 -4.29 8.79
CA LYS A 124 17.35 -3.75 7.47
C LYS A 124 16.11 -3.80 6.58
N MET A 125 15.98 -2.82 5.72
CA MET A 125 14.81 -2.65 4.87
C MET A 125 15.22 -2.21 3.47
N ILE A 126 14.50 -2.72 2.47
CA ILE A 126 14.56 -2.21 1.09
C ILE A 126 13.19 -1.69 0.69
N ILE A 127 13.17 -0.75 -0.25
CA ILE A 127 11.92 -0.25 -0.83
C ILE A 127 11.82 -0.90 -2.21
N GLY A 128 10.92 -1.87 -2.33
CA GLY A 128 10.76 -2.68 -3.53
C GLY A 128 9.60 -2.29 -4.41
N CYS A 129 8.88 -1.22 -4.07
CA CYS A 129 7.75 -0.78 -4.87
C CYS A 129 8.18 0.33 -5.84
N LEU A 130 7.45 0.43 -6.95
CA LEU A 130 7.61 1.55 -7.87
C LEU A 130 7.04 2.81 -7.22
N GLU A 131 7.77 3.90 -7.31
CA GLU A 131 7.27 5.17 -6.83
C GLU A 131 6.18 5.70 -7.76
N GLY A 132 5.08 6.05 -7.16
CA GLY A 132 3.97 6.61 -7.89
C GLY A 132 3.82 8.10 -7.67
#